data_a3c525a56887c3e1d8db5665016f75d7
#
_entry.id   a3c525a56887c3e1d8db5665016f75d7
#
_cell.length_a   1.000
_cell.length_b   1.000
_cell.length_c   1.000
_cell.angle_alpha   90.00
_cell.angle_beta   90.00
_cell.angle_gamma   90.00
#
_symmetry.space_group_name_H-M   'P 1'
#
loop_
_entity.id
_entity.type
_entity.pdbx_description
1 polymer ?
#
loop_
_entity_poly.entity_id
_entity_poly.type
_entity_poly.pdbx_seq_one_letter_code
_entity_poly.pdbx_strand_id
1 'polypeptide(L)'
;MTTLKNDRFLRALLREPVDTTPVWMMRQAGRYLPEYRETRSKAGDFLSLCKNTEFACEVTLQPLRRYDLDAAILFSDILTIPDALGLGLYFETGEGPKFQKTVRTEQDVANLPKLNAKSDLDYVMNAVSTIRSALGGQVPLIGFSGSPWTLATYMVEGGSSKEFRFTKQMMYAQPEVLHALLDHLADSVIDYLNAQIDVGAQAIQIFDSWGGALAHREYVEFSLNYMNKIIAGLQREKDGRRIPIIVFTKGGGQWLEPMITTGADALGLDWTTPLNTARNIVSGRVALQGNLDPAVLYGSAASIEKAVKAMLDDAYANGEKTGYVANLGHGITQWVDPAQPKIFVDTVHEYSAKYLG
;
A
#
# COMPACT_ATOMS: atom_id res chain seq x y z
N MET A 1 4.61 10.08 24.55
CA MET A 1 4.00 9.35 23.40
C MET A 1 2.50 9.30 23.58
N THR A 2 1.71 9.61 22.57
CA THR A 2 0.25 9.53 22.67
C THR A 2 -0.17 8.06 22.61
N THR A 3 -0.88 7.58 23.62
CA THR A 3 -1.41 6.21 23.66
C THR A 3 -2.40 6.04 22.50
N LEU A 4 -2.28 4.94 21.74
CA LEU A 4 -3.19 4.62 20.66
C LEU A 4 -4.55 4.21 21.25
N LYS A 5 -5.62 4.89 20.84
CA LYS A 5 -6.99 4.64 21.33
C LYS A 5 -7.66 3.48 20.61
N ASN A 6 -7.43 3.38 19.30
CA ASN A 6 -7.88 2.28 18.46
C ASN A 6 -6.63 1.61 17.83
N ASP A 7 -6.32 0.42 18.28
CA ASP A 7 -5.19 -0.39 17.81
C ASP A 7 -5.63 -1.68 17.09
N ARG A 8 -6.94 -1.82 16.79
CA ARG A 8 -7.53 -3.00 16.14
C ARG A 8 -6.79 -3.40 14.87
N PHE A 9 -6.44 -2.42 14.03
CA PHE A 9 -5.70 -2.66 12.80
C PHE A 9 -4.35 -3.33 13.07
N LEU A 10 -3.55 -2.81 14.00
CA LEU A 10 -2.25 -3.38 14.34
C LEU A 10 -2.38 -4.77 14.94
N ARG A 11 -3.34 -4.96 15.86
CA ARG A 11 -3.62 -6.25 16.48
C ARG A 11 -4.04 -7.30 15.46
N ALA A 12 -4.95 -6.94 14.54
CA ALA A 12 -5.37 -7.85 13.49
C ALA A 12 -4.21 -8.29 12.58
N LEU A 13 -3.32 -7.35 12.19
CA LEU A 13 -2.11 -7.68 11.43
C LEU A 13 -1.17 -8.63 12.17
N LEU A 14 -1.11 -8.52 13.50
CA LEU A 14 -0.30 -9.39 14.38
C LEU A 14 -1.06 -10.67 14.79
N ARG A 15 -2.26 -10.89 14.26
CA ARG A 15 -3.14 -12.05 14.53
C ARG A 15 -3.55 -12.12 16.00
N GLU A 16 -3.67 -10.98 16.63
CA GLU A 16 -4.23 -10.85 17.98
C GLU A 16 -5.76 -10.71 17.90
N PRO A 17 -6.49 -11.10 18.95
CA PRO A 17 -7.95 -10.93 19.00
C PRO A 17 -8.36 -9.46 18.89
N VAL A 18 -9.45 -9.19 18.19
CA VAL A 18 -10.09 -7.87 18.08
C VAL A 18 -11.59 -7.99 18.34
N ASP A 19 -12.19 -6.91 18.79
CA ASP A 19 -13.63 -6.84 19.10
C ASP A 19 -14.50 -6.64 17.83
N THR A 20 -13.92 -6.06 16.79
CA THR A 20 -14.56 -5.90 15.48
C THR A 20 -13.51 -5.97 14.38
N THR A 21 -13.89 -6.37 13.17
CA THR A 21 -12.97 -6.41 12.02
C THR A 21 -12.50 -5.01 11.68
N PRO A 22 -11.21 -4.71 11.76
CA PRO A 22 -10.72 -3.40 11.38
C PRO A 22 -10.83 -3.19 9.87
N VAL A 23 -11.10 -1.94 9.48
CA VAL A 23 -11.28 -1.55 8.09
C VAL A 23 -10.52 -0.26 7.76
N TRP A 24 -9.85 -0.26 6.61
CA TRP A 24 -9.37 0.92 5.93
C TRP A 24 -9.52 0.72 4.42
N MET A 25 -9.31 1.76 3.62
CA MET A 25 -9.52 1.66 2.17
C MET A 25 -8.30 2.16 1.41
N MET A 26 -7.78 1.34 0.50
CA MET A 26 -6.72 1.77 -0.41
C MET A 26 -7.20 2.97 -1.24
N ARG A 27 -6.40 4.07 -1.25
CA ARG A 27 -6.73 5.38 -1.82
C ARG A 27 -7.94 6.05 -1.14
N GLN A 28 -8.11 5.85 0.18
CA GLN A 28 -9.17 6.49 0.96
C GLN A 28 -9.15 8.02 0.85
N ALA A 29 -7.99 8.65 0.75
CA ALA A 29 -7.85 10.03 0.28
C ALA A 29 -7.78 10.03 -1.25
N GLY A 30 -8.75 10.63 -1.91
CA GLY A 30 -8.81 10.53 -3.37
C GLY A 30 -9.86 11.43 -4.03
N ARG A 31 -9.79 11.47 -5.36
CA ARG A 31 -10.60 12.36 -6.21
C ARG A 31 -12.12 12.14 -6.11
N TYR A 32 -12.59 11.06 -5.52
CA TYR A 32 -14.01 10.83 -5.27
C TYR A 32 -14.55 11.79 -4.17
N LEU A 33 -13.69 12.26 -3.24
CA LEU A 33 -14.06 13.20 -2.19
C LEU A 33 -14.09 14.66 -2.71
N PRO A 34 -15.19 15.42 -2.48
CA PRO A 34 -15.25 16.84 -2.84
C PRO A 34 -14.15 17.66 -2.16
N GLU A 35 -13.94 17.49 -0.86
CA GLU A 35 -12.92 18.19 -0.08
C GLU A 35 -11.49 17.87 -0.56
N TYR A 36 -11.22 16.67 -1.03
CA TYR A 36 -9.95 16.35 -1.64
C TYR A 36 -9.73 17.14 -2.94
N ARG A 37 -10.75 17.21 -3.80
CA ARG A 37 -10.68 18.01 -5.04
C ARG A 37 -10.45 19.48 -4.77
N GLU A 38 -11.08 20.04 -3.72
CA GLU A 38 -10.87 21.42 -3.29
C GLU A 38 -9.43 21.64 -2.82
N THR A 39 -8.91 20.78 -1.94
CA THR A 39 -7.52 20.88 -1.45
C THR A 39 -6.52 20.74 -2.60
N ARG A 40 -6.76 19.79 -3.51
CA ARG A 40 -5.92 19.62 -4.69
C ARG A 40 -5.92 20.84 -5.61
N SER A 41 -7.08 21.48 -5.80
CA SER A 41 -7.19 22.71 -6.60
C SER A 41 -6.38 23.85 -5.97
N LYS A 42 -6.38 23.97 -4.64
CA LYS A 42 -5.56 24.95 -3.92
C LYS A 42 -4.06 24.68 -4.06
N ALA A 43 -3.66 23.42 -4.11
CA ALA A 43 -2.26 23.01 -4.29
C ALA A 43 -1.76 23.22 -5.74
N GLY A 44 -2.67 23.30 -6.71
CA GLY A 44 -2.36 23.46 -8.12
C GLY A 44 -2.20 22.14 -8.87
N ASP A 45 -1.23 21.32 -8.52
CA ASP A 45 -0.98 20.01 -9.12
C ASP A 45 -0.78 18.89 -8.08
N PHE A 46 -0.59 17.65 -8.55
CA PHE A 46 -0.47 16.49 -7.66
C PHE A 46 0.86 16.48 -6.90
N LEU A 47 1.97 16.84 -7.55
CA LEU A 47 3.26 16.85 -6.88
C LEU A 47 3.32 17.96 -5.82
N SER A 48 2.77 19.13 -6.14
CA SER A 48 2.65 20.23 -5.18
C SER A 48 1.80 19.82 -3.97
N LEU A 49 0.72 19.05 -4.19
CA LEU A 49 -0.10 18.49 -3.10
C LEU A 49 0.72 17.52 -2.23
N CYS A 50 1.47 16.60 -2.84
CA CYS A 50 2.29 15.63 -2.11
C CYS A 50 3.48 16.28 -1.38
N LYS A 51 4.08 17.31 -1.98
CA LYS A 51 5.28 17.97 -1.44
C LYS A 51 4.96 19.07 -0.40
N ASN A 52 3.69 19.37 -0.20
CA ASN A 52 3.25 20.30 0.85
C ASN A 52 2.75 19.54 2.07
N THR A 53 3.44 19.67 3.18
CA THR A 53 3.17 18.95 4.44
C THR A 53 1.75 19.22 4.97
N GLU A 54 1.27 20.45 4.91
CA GLU A 54 -0.07 20.83 5.41
C GLU A 54 -1.17 20.21 4.54
N PHE A 55 -1.02 20.29 3.22
CA PHE A 55 -1.98 19.67 2.30
C PHE A 55 -1.97 18.15 2.37
N ALA A 56 -0.79 17.51 2.45
CA ALA A 56 -0.69 16.08 2.62
C ALA A 56 -1.34 15.61 3.93
N CYS A 57 -1.16 16.36 5.02
CA CYS A 57 -1.83 16.12 6.29
C CYS A 57 -3.35 16.27 6.16
N GLU A 58 -3.82 17.39 5.59
CA GLU A 58 -5.25 17.65 5.44
C GLU A 58 -5.95 16.54 4.66
N VAL A 59 -5.44 16.16 3.48
CA VAL A 59 -6.07 15.11 2.66
C VAL A 59 -6.02 13.74 3.31
N THR A 60 -5.01 13.45 4.13
CA THR A 60 -4.93 12.21 4.91
C THR A 60 -6.04 12.12 5.94
N LEU A 61 -6.39 13.25 6.59
CA LEU A 61 -7.40 13.29 7.65
C LEU A 61 -8.85 13.34 7.12
N GLN A 62 -9.07 13.81 5.90
CA GLN A 62 -10.40 13.97 5.32
C GLN A 62 -11.26 12.69 5.37
N PRO A 63 -10.78 11.51 4.93
CA PRO A 63 -11.57 10.28 5.00
C PRO A 63 -11.90 9.85 6.43
N LEU A 64 -11.01 10.12 7.40
CA LEU A 64 -11.25 9.79 8.82
C LEU A 64 -12.34 10.66 9.46
N ARG A 65 -12.60 11.85 8.91
CA ARG A 65 -13.74 12.70 9.34
C ARG A 65 -15.06 12.22 8.78
N ARG A 66 -15.04 11.45 7.69
CA ARG A 66 -16.25 10.93 7.01
C ARG A 66 -16.63 9.54 7.43
N TYR A 67 -15.64 8.68 7.64
CA TYR A 67 -15.80 7.26 7.84
C TYR A 67 -15.09 6.81 9.11
N ASP A 68 -15.68 5.86 9.80
CA ASP A 68 -15.10 5.25 11.02
C ASP A 68 -14.01 4.23 10.63
N LEU A 69 -12.89 4.73 10.13
CA LEU A 69 -11.76 3.92 9.68
C LEU A 69 -10.82 3.58 10.84
N ASP A 70 -10.27 2.38 10.81
CA ASP A 70 -9.36 1.85 11.83
C ASP A 70 -7.87 2.14 11.54
N ALA A 71 -7.55 2.75 10.41
CA ALA A 71 -6.19 3.19 10.07
C ALA A 71 -6.19 4.39 9.13
N ALA A 72 -5.19 5.25 9.30
CA ALA A 72 -4.79 6.25 8.31
C ALA A 72 -3.65 5.70 7.46
N ILE A 73 -3.57 6.11 6.20
CA ILE A 73 -2.41 5.89 5.36
C ILE A 73 -1.83 7.23 4.93
N LEU A 74 -0.51 7.36 4.98
CA LEU A 74 0.22 8.50 4.48
C LEU A 74 -0.25 8.87 3.07
N PHE A 75 -0.54 10.15 2.84
CA PHE A 75 -0.75 10.66 1.48
C PHE A 75 0.59 11.02 0.84
N SER A 76 0.98 10.24 -0.15
CA SER A 76 2.20 10.39 -0.95
C SER A 76 2.04 9.61 -2.26
N ASP A 77 3.11 9.50 -3.05
CA ASP A 77 3.17 8.67 -4.26
C ASP A 77 4.23 7.57 -4.11
N ILE A 78 4.03 6.42 -4.77
CA ILE A 78 5.04 5.35 -4.82
C ILE A 78 6.28 5.76 -5.61
N LEU A 79 6.19 6.77 -6.48
CA LEU A 79 7.25 7.23 -7.37
C LEU A 79 8.15 8.32 -6.77
N THR A 80 8.00 8.60 -5.48
CA THR A 80 8.86 9.57 -4.76
C THR A 80 10.34 9.16 -4.79
N ILE A 81 10.64 7.86 -4.65
CA ILE A 81 12.03 7.35 -4.73
C ILE A 81 12.63 7.58 -6.13
N PRO A 82 12.00 7.14 -7.24
CA PRO A 82 12.49 7.47 -8.58
C PRO A 82 12.67 8.97 -8.84
N ASP A 83 11.78 9.82 -8.32
CA ASP A 83 11.91 11.29 -8.43
C ASP A 83 13.16 11.78 -7.70
N ALA A 84 13.38 11.34 -6.45
CA ALA A 84 14.56 11.67 -5.65
C ALA A 84 15.86 11.14 -6.25
N LEU A 85 15.82 10.02 -6.98
CA LEU A 85 16.95 9.50 -7.74
C LEU A 85 17.25 10.30 -9.02
N GLY A 86 16.52 11.39 -9.27
CA GLY A 86 16.81 12.36 -10.32
C GLY A 86 16.20 12.05 -11.69
N LEU A 87 15.16 11.20 -11.75
CA LEU A 87 14.48 10.87 -13.00
C LEU A 87 13.53 11.97 -13.48
N GLY A 88 13.13 12.89 -12.61
CA GLY A 88 12.26 14.03 -12.95
C GLY A 88 10.82 13.58 -13.24
N LEU A 89 10.09 13.24 -12.16
CA LEU A 89 8.69 12.85 -12.22
C LEU A 89 7.79 14.03 -12.61
N TYR A 90 6.87 13.80 -13.53
CA TYR A 90 5.80 14.73 -13.87
C TYR A 90 4.50 13.99 -14.22
N PHE A 91 3.40 14.72 -14.23
CA PHE A 91 2.08 14.16 -14.53
C PHE A 91 1.48 14.85 -15.76
N GLU A 92 1.17 14.07 -16.77
CA GLU A 92 0.39 14.55 -17.92
C GLU A 92 -1.10 14.35 -17.70
N THR A 93 -1.89 15.34 -18.09
CA THR A 93 -3.35 15.29 -17.98
C THR A 93 -3.90 14.11 -18.79
N GLY A 94 -4.52 13.14 -18.12
CA GLY A 94 -5.11 11.96 -18.75
C GLY A 94 -4.15 10.79 -18.99
N GLU A 95 -2.83 10.98 -18.89
CA GLU A 95 -1.84 9.92 -19.19
C GLU A 95 -1.16 9.33 -17.94
N GLY A 96 -1.27 9.99 -16.78
CA GLY A 96 -0.67 9.53 -15.53
C GLY A 96 0.79 9.96 -15.33
N PRO A 97 1.54 9.26 -14.47
CA PRO A 97 2.92 9.62 -14.16
C PRO A 97 3.87 9.32 -15.32
N LYS A 98 4.81 10.22 -15.55
CA LYS A 98 5.92 10.09 -16.51
C LYS A 98 7.22 10.57 -15.92
N PHE A 99 8.32 10.11 -16.50
CA PHE A 99 9.67 10.52 -16.15
C PHE A 99 10.39 11.19 -17.33
N GLN A 100 11.17 12.22 -17.03
CA GLN A 100 12.01 12.91 -18.03
C GLN A 100 13.19 12.03 -18.47
N LYS A 101 13.68 11.16 -17.59
CA LYS A 101 14.77 10.22 -17.85
C LYS A 101 14.30 8.78 -17.62
N THR A 102 14.91 7.84 -18.32
CA THR A 102 14.71 6.40 -18.15
C THR A 102 16.01 5.71 -17.79
N VAL A 103 15.92 4.53 -17.19
CA VAL A 103 17.06 3.68 -16.80
C VAL A 103 16.99 2.42 -17.65
N ARG A 104 17.88 2.29 -18.64
CA ARG A 104 17.83 1.18 -19.63
C ARG A 104 19.18 0.50 -19.89
N THR A 105 20.27 1.05 -19.36
CA THR A 105 21.60 0.53 -19.56
C THR A 105 22.32 0.34 -18.22
N GLU A 106 23.38 -0.48 -18.22
CA GLU A 106 24.26 -0.64 -17.07
C GLU A 106 24.80 0.72 -16.57
N GLN A 107 25.15 1.60 -17.50
CA GLN A 107 25.66 2.94 -17.16
C GLN A 107 24.58 3.81 -16.50
N ASP A 108 23.30 3.70 -16.93
CA ASP A 108 22.21 4.42 -16.29
C ASP A 108 22.05 3.97 -14.83
N VAL A 109 22.12 2.65 -14.57
CA VAL A 109 22.06 2.10 -13.21
C VAL A 109 23.24 2.56 -12.37
N ALA A 110 24.46 2.49 -12.93
CA ALA A 110 25.68 2.91 -12.22
C ALA A 110 25.70 4.41 -11.87
N ASN A 111 24.98 5.23 -12.63
CA ASN A 111 24.88 6.66 -12.41
C ASN A 111 23.77 7.06 -11.41
N LEU A 112 22.94 6.13 -10.94
CA LEU A 112 21.93 6.46 -9.95
C LEU A 112 22.59 6.90 -8.63
N PRO A 113 22.15 8.02 -8.04
CA PRO A 113 22.68 8.43 -6.75
C PRO A 113 22.19 7.49 -5.65
N LYS A 114 22.96 7.39 -4.57
CA LYS A 114 22.49 6.75 -3.35
C LYS A 114 21.45 7.64 -2.67
N LEU A 115 20.26 7.10 -2.40
CA LEU A 115 19.22 7.82 -1.67
C LEU A 115 19.63 8.04 -0.21
N ASN A 116 19.35 9.24 0.28
CA ASN A 116 19.26 9.56 1.71
C ASN A 116 17.85 10.06 1.98
N ALA A 117 16.96 9.16 2.40
CA ALA A 117 15.54 9.47 2.52
C ALA A 117 15.24 10.62 3.49
N LYS A 118 16.07 10.82 4.52
CA LYS A 118 15.87 11.91 5.49
C LYS A 118 16.12 13.30 4.93
N SER A 119 17.02 13.43 3.95
CA SER A 119 17.30 14.71 3.28
C SER A 119 16.57 14.85 1.95
N ASP A 120 16.54 13.79 1.14
CA ASP A 120 16.06 13.86 -0.24
C ASP A 120 14.52 13.77 -0.33
N LEU A 121 13.90 13.22 0.72
CA LEU A 121 12.45 13.05 0.88
C LEU A 121 11.96 13.63 2.22
N ASP A 122 12.57 14.73 2.66
CA ASP A 122 12.25 15.40 3.93
C ASP A 122 10.77 15.81 4.02
N TYR A 123 10.17 16.23 2.90
CA TYR A 123 8.75 16.57 2.84
C TYR A 123 7.84 15.38 3.20
N VAL A 124 8.25 14.14 2.87
CA VAL A 124 7.51 12.93 3.25
C VAL A 124 7.65 12.70 4.75
N MET A 125 8.88 12.83 5.28
CA MET A 125 9.14 12.64 6.72
C MET A 125 8.38 13.68 7.55
N ASN A 126 8.35 14.93 7.09
CA ASN A 126 7.57 16.01 7.71
C ASN A 126 6.06 15.70 7.65
N ALA A 127 5.55 15.19 6.51
CA ALA A 127 4.15 14.78 6.40
C ALA A 127 3.81 13.65 7.38
N VAL A 128 4.62 12.58 7.47
CA VAL A 128 4.41 11.47 8.43
C VAL A 128 4.34 12.00 9.85
N SER A 129 5.30 12.81 10.27
CA SER A 129 5.36 13.37 11.62
C SER A 129 4.15 14.26 11.94
N THR A 130 3.77 15.13 10.99
CA THR A 130 2.61 16.04 11.14
C THR A 130 1.31 15.27 11.21
N ILE A 131 1.09 14.30 10.32
CA ILE A 131 -0.09 13.44 10.33
C ILE A 131 -0.16 12.65 11.63
N ARG A 132 0.96 12.06 12.06
CA ARG A 132 1.03 11.29 13.32
C ARG A 132 0.63 12.12 14.52
N SER A 133 1.06 13.40 14.56
CA SER A 133 0.70 14.34 15.60
C SER A 133 -0.78 14.72 15.52
N ALA A 134 -1.29 15.02 14.34
CA ALA A 134 -2.68 15.43 14.10
C ALA A 134 -3.69 14.29 14.39
N LEU A 135 -3.32 13.03 14.17
CA LEU A 135 -4.12 11.88 14.54
C LEU A 135 -4.34 11.75 16.05
N GLY A 136 -3.47 12.33 16.89
CA GLY A 136 -3.63 12.34 18.34
C GLY A 136 -3.81 10.96 18.96
N GLY A 137 -3.34 9.89 18.31
CA GLY A 137 -3.51 8.52 18.73
C GLY A 137 -4.90 7.92 18.46
N GLN A 138 -5.75 8.55 17.66
CA GLN A 138 -7.08 8.00 17.35
C GLN A 138 -6.97 6.67 16.61
N VAL A 139 -6.20 6.61 15.54
CA VAL A 139 -5.91 5.41 14.75
C VAL A 139 -4.42 5.35 14.38
N PRO A 140 -3.88 4.16 14.03
CA PRO A 140 -2.50 4.05 13.58
C PRO A 140 -2.30 4.65 12.18
N LEU A 141 -1.05 5.04 11.90
CA LEU A 141 -0.62 5.56 10.60
C LEU A 141 0.19 4.49 9.84
N ILE A 142 -0.24 4.19 8.61
CA ILE A 142 0.45 3.32 7.68
C ILE A 142 1.42 4.16 6.85
N GLY A 143 2.71 3.77 6.85
CA GLY A 143 3.70 4.19 5.88
C GLY A 143 3.76 3.20 4.72
N PHE A 144 4.30 3.62 3.57
CA PHE A 144 4.33 2.73 2.41
C PHE A 144 5.43 3.06 1.40
N SER A 145 5.69 2.13 0.52
CA SER A 145 6.49 2.29 -0.70
C SER A 145 5.99 1.36 -1.80
N GLY A 146 6.38 1.64 -3.04
CA GLY A 146 6.31 0.64 -4.11
C GLY A 146 7.37 -0.45 -3.90
N SER A 147 7.14 -1.65 -4.44
CA SER A 147 8.16 -2.70 -4.52
C SER A 147 9.27 -2.32 -5.51
N PRO A 148 10.47 -2.87 -5.38
CA PRO A 148 11.55 -2.63 -6.36
C PRO A 148 11.15 -2.94 -7.80
N TRP A 149 10.45 -4.06 -8.04
CA TRP A 149 9.93 -4.39 -9.36
C TRP A 149 8.97 -3.32 -9.89
N THR A 150 7.98 -2.91 -9.09
CA THR A 150 7.03 -1.88 -9.48
C THR A 150 7.73 -0.55 -9.79
N LEU A 151 8.69 -0.12 -8.97
CA LEU A 151 9.46 1.11 -9.21
C LEU A 151 10.32 0.98 -10.46
N ALA A 152 11.02 -0.14 -10.66
CA ALA A 152 11.84 -0.40 -11.83
C ALA A 152 11.03 -0.35 -13.13
N THR A 153 9.79 -0.90 -13.14
CA THR A 153 8.95 -0.82 -14.33
C THR A 153 8.69 0.63 -14.76
N TYR A 154 8.37 1.51 -13.84
CA TYR A 154 8.17 2.94 -14.15
C TYR A 154 9.46 3.62 -14.61
N MET A 155 10.61 3.30 -13.99
CA MET A 155 11.90 3.89 -14.32
C MET A 155 12.39 3.46 -15.71
N VAL A 156 12.17 2.20 -16.08
CA VAL A 156 12.61 1.63 -17.37
C VAL A 156 11.64 2.00 -18.49
N GLU A 157 10.33 1.92 -18.26
CA GLU A 157 9.31 2.30 -19.25
C GLU A 157 9.25 3.83 -19.46
N GLY A 158 9.57 4.63 -18.43
CA GLY A 158 9.44 6.09 -18.43
C GLY A 158 8.03 6.56 -18.06
N GLY A 159 7.18 5.67 -17.58
CA GLY A 159 5.81 5.94 -17.20
C GLY A 159 4.97 4.66 -17.03
N SER A 160 3.65 4.81 -17.07
CA SER A 160 2.73 3.66 -17.04
C SER A 160 2.85 2.80 -18.29
N SER A 161 2.85 1.49 -18.12
CA SER A 161 2.89 0.52 -19.23
C SER A 161 1.88 -0.60 -19.01
N LYS A 162 1.35 -1.17 -20.10
CA LYS A 162 0.52 -2.38 -20.08
C LYS A 162 1.35 -3.62 -20.44
N GLU A 163 2.32 -3.46 -21.32
CA GLU A 163 3.12 -4.55 -21.88
C GLU A 163 4.46 -4.75 -21.18
N PHE A 164 4.98 -3.72 -20.49
CA PHE A 164 6.29 -3.72 -19.83
C PHE A 164 7.43 -4.15 -20.78
N ARG A 165 7.37 -3.66 -22.01
CA ARG A 165 8.23 -4.11 -23.10
C ARG A 165 9.72 -3.94 -22.78
N PHE A 166 10.14 -2.76 -22.36
CA PHE A 166 11.54 -2.49 -22.11
C PHE A 166 12.04 -3.18 -20.85
N THR A 167 11.22 -3.23 -19.82
CA THR A 167 11.56 -3.91 -18.55
C THR A 167 11.69 -5.41 -18.76
N LYS A 168 10.75 -6.05 -19.49
CA LYS A 168 10.84 -7.47 -19.80
C LYS A 168 11.97 -7.77 -20.80
N GLN A 169 12.26 -6.87 -21.73
CA GLN A 169 13.45 -7.01 -22.59
C GLN A 169 14.73 -7.01 -21.76
N MET A 170 14.88 -6.08 -20.81
CA MET A 170 16.02 -6.05 -19.88
C MET A 170 16.09 -7.33 -19.06
N MET A 171 14.96 -7.78 -18.52
CA MET A 171 14.86 -9.00 -17.69
C MET A 171 15.38 -10.24 -18.41
N TYR A 172 15.08 -10.40 -19.71
CA TYR A 172 15.48 -11.60 -20.46
C TYR A 172 16.82 -11.46 -21.19
N ALA A 173 17.22 -10.24 -21.58
CA ALA A 173 18.44 -10.01 -22.36
C ALA A 173 19.63 -9.54 -21.51
N GLN A 174 19.37 -8.90 -20.36
CA GLN A 174 20.39 -8.30 -19.48
C GLN A 174 19.95 -8.44 -18.01
N PRO A 175 19.69 -9.67 -17.51
CA PRO A 175 19.14 -9.88 -16.17
C PRO A 175 20.03 -9.29 -15.08
N GLU A 176 21.35 -9.32 -15.23
CA GLU A 176 22.30 -8.74 -14.28
C GLU A 176 22.15 -7.23 -14.14
N VAL A 177 21.81 -6.50 -15.21
CA VAL A 177 21.55 -5.06 -15.17
C VAL A 177 20.23 -4.79 -14.41
N LEU A 178 19.20 -5.60 -14.67
CA LEU A 178 17.94 -5.48 -13.93
C LEU A 178 18.13 -5.83 -12.46
N HIS A 179 18.88 -6.87 -12.14
CA HIS A 179 19.21 -7.23 -10.75
C HIS A 179 19.94 -6.09 -10.03
N ALA A 180 20.90 -5.43 -10.68
CA ALA A 180 21.59 -4.28 -10.11
C ALA A 180 20.64 -3.10 -9.83
N LEU A 181 19.69 -2.83 -10.73
CA LEU A 181 18.65 -1.80 -10.53
C LEU A 181 17.73 -2.18 -9.36
N LEU A 182 17.25 -3.42 -9.32
CA LEU A 182 16.33 -3.89 -8.26
C LEU A 182 17.01 -3.89 -6.89
N ASP A 183 18.30 -4.22 -6.83
CA ASP A 183 19.08 -4.20 -5.60
C ASP A 183 19.27 -2.78 -5.08
N HIS A 184 19.63 -1.84 -5.96
CA HIS A 184 19.72 -0.41 -5.65
C HIS A 184 18.39 0.15 -5.13
N LEU A 185 17.27 -0.25 -5.77
CA LEU A 185 15.93 0.15 -5.33
C LEU A 185 15.54 -0.48 -4.00
N ALA A 186 15.90 -1.74 -3.75
CA ALA A 186 15.63 -2.38 -2.46
C ALA A 186 16.34 -1.65 -1.32
N ASP A 187 17.61 -1.26 -1.49
CA ASP A 187 18.34 -0.48 -0.50
C ASP A 187 17.70 0.90 -0.29
N SER A 188 17.27 1.56 -1.37
CA SER A 188 16.56 2.84 -1.32
C SER A 188 15.22 2.73 -0.57
N VAL A 189 14.46 1.66 -0.81
CA VAL A 189 13.18 1.40 -0.12
C VAL A 189 13.40 1.10 1.36
N ILE A 190 14.45 0.35 1.72
CA ILE A 190 14.80 0.10 3.12
C ILE A 190 15.08 1.41 3.85
N ASP A 191 15.93 2.28 3.29
CA ASP A 191 16.23 3.59 3.88
C ASP A 191 14.96 4.45 4.02
N TYR A 192 14.14 4.50 2.98
CA TYR A 192 12.89 5.27 2.95
C TYR A 192 11.85 4.78 3.96
N LEU A 193 11.64 3.48 4.07
CA LEU A 193 10.65 2.93 5.00
C LEU A 193 11.12 3.01 6.47
N ASN A 194 12.41 2.79 6.73
CA ASN A 194 12.98 3.00 8.06
C ASN A 194 12.89 4.46 8.48
N ALA A 195 13.11 5.41 7.57
CA ALA A 195 12.92 6.83 7.86
C ALA A 195 11.45 7.17 8.19
N GLN A 196 10.47 6.56 7.50
CA GLN A 196 9.05 6.72 7.84
C GLN A 196 8.72 6.14 9.24
N ILE A 197 9.29 4.97 9.59
CA ILE A 197 9.13 4.37 10.92
C ILE A 197 9.73 5.30 11.99
N ASP A 198 10.94 5.82 11.74
CA ASP A 198 11.62 6.73 12.66
C ASP A 198 10.80 7.95 13.04
N VAL A 199 10.05 8.51 12.08
CA VAL A 199 9.23 9.71 12.28
C VAL A 199 7.76 9.44 12.62
N GLY A 200 7.34 8.16 12.72
CA GLY A 200 6.07 7.82 13.34
C GLY A 200 5.12 6.91 12.59
N ALA A 201 5.50 6.31 11.46
CA ALA A 201 4.70 5.25 10.84
C ALA A 201 4.63 4.02 11.78
N GLN A 202 3.43 3.42 11.91
CA GLN A 202 3.15 2.37 12.88
C GLN A 202 2.87 1.00 12.23
N ALA A 203 2.68 0.99 10.93
CA ALA A 203 2.66 -0.18 10.06
C ALA A 203 3.26 0.22 8.71
N ILE A 204 3.76 -0.75 7.97
CA ILE A 204 4.35 -0.53 6.65
C ILE A 204 3.62 -1.41 5.62
N GLN A 205 3.32 -0.81 4.45
CA GLN A 205 2.82 -1.55 3.31
C GLN A 205 3.73 -1.40 2.09
N ILE A 206 4.09 -2.53 1.49
CA ILE A 206 4.85 -2.60 0.24
C ILE A 206 3.86 -2.91 -0.88
N PHE A 207 3.75 -1.99 -1.84
CA PHE A 207 2.85 -2.13 -3.00
C PHE A 207 3.59 -2.70 -4.21
N ASP A 208 3.36 -3.97 -4.49
CA ASP A 208 3.83 -4.62 -5.71
C ASP A 208 2.71 -4.61 -6.78
N SER A 209 2.38 -3.40 -7.24
CA SER A 209 1.24 -3.15 -8.13
C SER A 209 1.38 -3.84 -9.49
N TRP A 210 2.61 -4.16 -9.92
CA TRP A 210 2.90 -4.77 -11.22
C TRP A 210 3.48 -6.18 -11.12
N GLY A 211 3.54 -6.79 -9.93
CA GLY A 211 4.01 -8.17 -9.75
C GLY A 211 3.21 -9.18 -10.57
N GLY A 212 1.90 -8.97 -10.72
CA GLY A 212 1.03 -9.83 -11.52
C GLY A 212 1.33 -9.84 -13.03
N ALA A 213 2.22 -8.97 -13.52
CA ALA A 213 2.69 -9.00 -14.90
C ALA A 213 3.80 -10.04 -15.16
N LEU A 214 4.30 -10.67 -14.10
CA LEU A 214 5.38 -11.67 -14.15
C LEU A 214 4.84 -13.09 -14.23
N ALA A 215 5.62 -14.00 -14.84
CA ALA A 215 5.41 -15.42 -14.70
C ALA A 215 5.98 -15.90 -13.35
N HIS A 216 5.70 -17.15 -12.96
CA HIS A 216 5.98 -17.62 -11.60
C HIS A 216 7.48 -17.51 -11.20
N ARG A 217 8.39 -17.94 -12.07
CA ARG A 217 9.83 -17.89 -11.77
C ARG A 217 10.32 -16.45 -11.67
N GLU A 218 9.92 -15.65 -12.62
CA GLU A 218 10.30 -14.24 -12.72
C GLU A 218 9.71 -13.42 -11.56
N TYR A 219 8.52 -13.78 -11.08
CA TYR A 219 7.97 -13.16 -9.87
C TYR A 219 8.84 -13.43 -8.65
N VAL A 220 9.23 -14.68 -8.43
CA VAL A 220 10.11 -15.04 -7.31
C VAL A 220 11.46 -14.34 -7.44
N GLU A 221 12.05 -14.37 -8.62
CA GLU A 221 13.40 -13.86 -8.88
C GLU A 221 13.46 -12.33 -8.85
N PHE A 222 12.58 -11.65 -9.60
CA PHE A 222 12.67 -10.20 -9.84
C PHE A 222 11.75 -9.35 -8.95
N SER A 223 10.81 -9.93 -8.23
CA SER A 223 9.96 -9.19 -7.30
C SER A 223 10.10 -9.69 -5.87
N LEU A 224 9.75 -10.96 -5.60
CA LEU A 224 9.63 -11.48 -4.25
C LEU A 224 10.97 -11.46 -3.48
N ASN A 225 12.08 -11.85 -4.13
CA ASN A 225 13.40 -11.84 -3.51
C ASN A 225 13.82 -10.44 -3.02
N TYR A 226 13.45 -9.39 -3.74
CA TYR A 226 13.74 -8.02 -3.34
C TYR A 226 12.80 -7.52 -2.24
N MET A 227 11.55 -7.96 -2.22
CA MET A 227 10.67 -7.72 -1.07
C MET A 227 11.19 -8.43 0.19
N ASN A 228 11.73 -9.65 0.06
CA ASN A 228 12.41 -10.35 1.17
C ASN A 228 13.59 -9.54 1.71
N LYS A 229 14.45 -8.99 0.82
CA LYS A 229 15.57 -8.12 1.21
C LYS A 229 15.06 -6.90 1.98
N ILE A 230 14.00 -6.25 1.50
CA ILE A 230 13.41 -5.10 2.18
C ILE A 230 12.94 -5.49 3.58
N ILE A 231 12.11 -6.52 3.71
CA ILE A 231 11.52 -6.95 4.98
C ILE A 231 12.61 -7.29 6.01
N ALA A 232 13.69 -7.95 5.56
CA ALA A 232 14.84 -8.26 6.40
C ALA A 232 15.61 -7.02 6.88
N GLY A 233 15.60 -5.93 6.10
CA GLY A 233 16.28 -4.67 6.42
C GLY A 233 15.43 -3.67 7.21
N LEU A 234 14.13 -3.95 7.42
CA LEU A 234 13.25 -3.02 8.13
C LEU A 234 13.33 -3.17 9.65
N GLN A 235 13.26 -2.02 10.31
CA GLN A 235 13.07 -1.94 11.76
C GLN A 235 11.69 -2.52 12.12
N ARG A 236 11.69 -3.55 12.99
CA ARG A 236 10.47 -4.28 13.37
C ARG A 236 9.85 -3.79 14.68
N GLU A 237 10.49 -2.89 15.38
CA GLU A 237 10.02 -2.35 16.65
C GLU A 237 10.30 -0.86 16.74
N LYS A 238 9.33 -0.12 17.26
CA LYS A 238 9.46 1.30 17.58
C LYS A 238 8.58 1.63 18.80
N ASP A 239 9.14 2.39 19.74
CA ASP A 239 8.42 2.87 20.92
C ASP A 239 7.76 1.74 21.75
N GLY A 240 8.42 0.58 21.82
CA GLY A 240 7.93 -0.61 22.54
C GLY A 240 6.80 -1.36 21.82
N ARG A 241 6.57 -1.08 20.54
CA ARG A 241 5.57 -1.77 19.71
C ARG A 241 6.22 -2.39 18.49
N ARG A 242 5.72 -3.58 18.11
CA ARG A 242 6.04 -4.20 16.82
C ARG A 242 5.45 -3.38 15.69
N ILE A 243 6.21 -3.20 14.62
CA ILE A 243 5.79 -2.58 13.36
C ILE A 243 5.42 -3.71 12.39
N PRO A 244 4.12 -3.97 12.15
CA PRO A 244 3.71 -4.99 11.20
C PRO A 244 3.98 -4.54 9.76
N ILE A 245 4.38 -5.50 8.93
CA ILE A 245 4.67 -5.29 7.51
C ILE A 245 3.63 -6.05 6.69
N ILE A 246 3.04 -5.35 5.72
CA ILE A 246 2.06 -5.88 4.77
C ILE A 246 2.70 -5.88 3.38
N VAL A 247 2.63 -7.02 2.70
CA VAL A 247 2.98 -7.14 1.28
C VAL A 247 1.70 -7.25 0.47
N PHE A 248 1.55 -6.41 -0.55
CA PHE A 248 0.44 -6.45 -1.49
C PHE A 248 0.98 -6.65 -2.90
N THR A 249 0.62 -7.76 -3.55
CA THR A 249 0.87 -7.98 -4.98
C THR A 249 -0.45 -8.07 -5.73
N LYS A 250 -0.68 -7.16 -6.67
CA LYS A 250 -1.86 -7.24 -7.55
C LYS A 250 -1.71 -8.45 -8.49
N GLY A 251 -2.72 -9.33 -8.52
CA GLY A 251 -2.65 -10.61 -9.23
C GLY A 251 -1.82 -11.67 -8.50
N GLY A 252 -1.49 -11.43 -7.21
CA GLY A 252 -0.59 -12.28 -6.43
C GLY A 252 -1.21 -13.53 -5.81
N GLY A 253 -2.53 -13.76 -5.98
CA GLY A 253 -3.21 -14.88 -5.34
C GLY A 253 -2.65 -16.27 -5.65
N GLN A 254 -2.00 -16.43 -6.79
CA GLN A 254 -1.31 -17.66 -7.18
C GLN A 254 0.03 -17.89 -6.46
N TRP A 255 0.55 -16.88 -5.75
CA TRP A 255 1.87 -16.92 -5.10
C TRP A 255 1.80 -16.79 -3.57
N LEU A 256 0.66 -17.09 -2.96
CA LEU A 256 0.49 -16.98 -1.50
C LEU A 256 1.51 -17.82 -0.75
N GLU A 257 1.77 -19.07 -1.19
CA GLU A 257 2.75 -19.95 -0.54
C GLU A 257 4.16 -19.34 -0.48
N PRO A 258 4.80 -18.88 -1.57
CA PRO A 258 6.09 -18.21 -1.45
C PRO A 258 5.98 -16.84 -0.72
N MET A 259 4.88 -16.11 -0.83
CA MET A 259 4.72 -14.84 -0.11
C MET A 259 4.69 -15.00 1.41
N ILE A 260 4.13 -16.09 1.94
CA ILE A 260 4.10 -16.39 3.37
C ILE A 260 5.52 -16.48 3.96
N THR A 261 6.51 -16.90 3.15
CA THR A 261 7.89 -17.10 3.62
C THR A 261 8.70 -15.80 3.70
N THR A 262 8.14 -14.67 3.28
CA THR A 262 8.86 -13.38 3.23
C THR A 262 9.18 -12.79 4.60
N GLY A 263 8.52 -13.23 5.67
CA GLY A 263 8.59 -12.61 6.99
C GLY A 263 7.66 -11.42 7.16
N ALA A 264 6.78 -11.13 6.19
CA ALA A 264 5.67 -10.19 6.34
C ALA A 264 4.68 -10.69 7.40
N ASP A 265 4.03 -9.77 8.11
CA ASP A 265 3.00 -10.10 9.09
C ASP A 265 1.63 -10.32 8.42
N ALA A 266 1.41 -9.69 7.26
CA ALA A 266 0.17 -9.79 6.51
C ALA A 266 0.37 -9.75 4.99
N LEU A 267 -0.56 -10.38 4.26
CA LEU A 267 -0.66 -10.32 2.81
C LEU A 267 -1.92 -9.57 2.39
N GLY A 268 -1.75 -8.53 1.57
CA GLY A 268 -2.84 -7.84 0.92
C GLY A 268 -3.27 -8.59 -0.35
N LEU A 269 -4.56 -8.77 -0.51
CA LEU A 269 -5.18 -9.50 -1.62
C LEU A 269 -5.98 -8.56 -2.51
N ASP A 270 -5.93 -8.77 -3.81
CA ASP A 270 -6.90 -8.18 -4.72
C ASP A 270 -8.18 -9.05 -4.82
N TRP A 271 -9.18 -8.53 -5.50
CA TRP A 271 -10.51 -9.16 -5.60
C TRP A 271 -10.54 -10.43 -6.46
N THR A 272 -9.45 -10.79 -7.16
CA THR A 272 -9.39 -12.01 -7.99
C THR A 272 -9.07 -13.25 -7.17
N THR A 273 -8.69 -13.08 -5.90
CA THR A 273 -8.32 -14.17 -4.99
C THR A 273 -9.47 -14.44 -4.01
N PRO A 274 -10.12 -15.62 -4.04
CA PRO A 274 -11.13 -15.96 -3.04
C PRO A 274 -10.54 -15.98 -1.62
N LEU A 275 -11.17 -15.26 -0.68
CA LEU A 275 -10.67 -15.13 0.69
C LEU A 275 -10.62 -16.45 1.44
N ASN A 276 -11.64 -17.31 1.31
CA ASN A 276 -11.65 -18.63 1.94
C ASN A 276 -10.51 -19.51 1.44
N THR A 277 -10.17 -19.44 0.15
CA THR A 277 -9.01 -20.15 -0.42
C THR A 277 -7.70 -19.60 0.17
N ALA A 278 -7.55 -18.28 0.20
CA ALA A 278 -6.37 -17.64 0.78
C ALA A 278 -6.22 -17.99 2.29
N ARG A 279 -7.31 -17.98 3.06
CA ARG A 279 -7.33 -18.39 4.47
C ARG A 279 -6.80 -19.82 4.65
N ASN A 280 -7.27 -20.74 3.85
CA ASN A 280 -6.84 -22.15 3.92
C ASN A 280 -5.35 -22.29 3.56
N ILE A 281 -4.86 -21.55 2.56
CA ILE A 281 -3.45 -21.57 2.17
C ILE A 281 -2.57 -20.99 3.28
N VAL A 282 -2.93 -19.82 3.82
CA VAL A 282 -2.08 -19.18 4.84
C VAL A 282 -2.14 -19.89 6.19
N SER A 283 -3.26 -20.57 6.51
CA SER A 283 -3.42 -21.41 7.72
C SER A 283 -2.92 -20.71 8.99
N GLY A 284 -3.32 -19.47 9.22
CA GLY A 284 -2.94 -18.67 10.38
C GLY A 284 -1.46 -18.27 10.46
N ARG A 285 -0.64 -18.57 9.46
CA ARG A 285 0.81 -18.20 9.45
C ARG A 285 1.02 -16.70 9.31
N VAL A 286 0.18 -16.02 8.55
CA VAL A 286 0.15 -14.57 8.34
C VAL A 286 -1.29 -14.06 8.36
N ALA A 287 -1.48 -12.77 8.62
CA ALA A 287 -2.78 -12.14 8.46
C ALA A 287 -3.12 -11.89 6.98
N LEU A 288 -4.40 -11.73 6.67
CA LEU A 288 -4.89 -11.33 5.35
C LEU A 288 -5.55 -9.95 5.40
N GLN A 289 -5.37 -9.17 4.35
CA GLN A 289 -5.99 -7.87 4.16
C GLN A 289 -6.65 -7.80 2.79
N GLY A 290 -7.89 -7.39 2.74
CA GLY A 290 -8.63 -7.20 1.48
C GLY A 290 -10.07 -7.69 1.63
N ASN A 291 -10.79 -7.97 0.51
CA ASN A 291 -10.37 -7.76 -0.87
C ASN A 291 -11.60 -7.44 -1.75
N LEU A 292 -12.50 -6.57 -1.22
CA LEU A 292 -13.69 -6.22 -2.00
C LEU A 292 -13.31 -5.59 -3.34
N ASP A 293 -13.96 -6.02 -4.43
CA ASP A 293 -13.81 -5.34 -5.72
C ASP A 293 -14.24 -3.87 -5.56
N PRO A 294 -13.36 -2.89 -5.85
CA PRO A 294 -13.71 -1.48 -5.75
C PRO A 294 -14.92 -1.08 -6.60
N ALA A 295 -15.22 -1.82 -7.66
CA ALA A 295 -16.37 -1.57 -8.54
C ALA A 295 -17.71 -1.87 -7.84
N VAL A 296 -17.73 -2.65 -6.77
CA VAL A 296 -18.94 -2.86 -5.94
C VAL A 296 -19.48 -1.54 -5.39
N LEU A 297 -18.59 -0.57 -5.14
CA LEU A 297 -18.98 0.75 -4.66
C LEU A 297 -19.73 1.62 -5.70
N TYR A 298 -19.89 1.15 -6.93
CA TYR A 298 -20.81 1.79 -7.91
C TYR A 298 -22.26 1.33 -7.74
N GLY A 299 -22.47 0.29 -6.93
CA GLY A 299 -23.77 -0.33 -6.76
C GLY A 299 -24.70 0.40 -5.79
N SER A 300 -25.87 -0.17 -5.58
CA SER A 300 -26.81 0.31 -4.55
C SER A 300 -26.33 -0.07 -3.15
N ALA A 301 -26.86 0.61 -2.12
CA ALA A 301 -26.57 0.27 -0.72
C ALA A 301 -26.77 -1.22 -0.45
N ALA A 302 -27.89 -1.79 -0.88
CA ALA A 302 -28.20 -3.20 -0.69
C ALA A 302 -27.20 -4.14 -1.38
N SER A 303 -26.70 -3.77 -2.56
CA SER A 303 -25.69 -4.58 -3.27
C SER A 303 -24.31 -4.50 -2.60
N ILE A 304 -23.94 -3.33 -2.08
CA ILE A 304 -22.70 -3.14 -1.31
C ILE A 304 -22.76 -3.97 -0.02
N GLU A 305 -23.82 -3.83 0.77
CA GLU A 305 -24.00 -4.61 1.99
C GLU A 305 -23.92 -6.12 1.72
N LYS A 306 -24.62 -6.60 0.68
CA LYS A 306 -24.58 -8.01 0.29
C LYS A 306 -23.17 -8.49 -0.02
N ALA A 307 -22.41 -7.71 -0.80
CA ALA A 307 -21.05 -8.07 -1.18
C ALA A 307 -20.09 -8.04 0.00
N VAL A 308 -20.23 -7.06 0.90
CA VAL A 308 -19.43 -6.98 2.13
C VAL A 308 -19.71 -8.15 3.07
N LYS A 309 -20.97 -8.51 3.25
CA LYS A 309 -21.36 -9.68 4.07
C LYS A 309 -20.78 -10.97 3.51
N ALA A 310 -20.84 -11.16 2.19
CA ALA A 310 -20.23 -12.31 1.52
C ALA A 310 -18.70 -12.34 1.69
N MET A 311 -18.03 -11.20 1.57
CA MET A 311 -16.59 -11.09 1.81
C MET A 311 -16.23 -11.49 3.25
N LEU A 312 -17.00 -11.04 4.24
CA LEU A 312 -16.77 -11.41 5.65
C LEU A 312 -17.10 -12.89 5.92
N ASP A 313 -18.17 -13.42 5.32
CA ASP A 313 -18.48 -14.85 5.39
C ASP A 313 -17.34 -15.70 4.85
N ASP A 314 -16.73 -15.32 3.72
CA ASP A 314 -15.55 -15.98 3.16
C ASP A 314 -14.31 -15.83 4.05
N ALA A 315 -14.09 -14.64 4.62
CA ALA A 315 -12.94 -14.37 5.49
C ALA A 315 -12.93 -15.21 6.76
N TYR A 316 -14.11 -15.57 7.27
CA TYR A 316 -14.30 -16.33 8.51
C TYR A 316 -14.79 -17.76 8.29
N ALA A 317 -14.86 -18.23 7.03
CA ALA A 317 -15.42 -19.54 6.68
C ALA A 317 -14.70 -20.74 7.34
N ASN A 318 -13.39 -20.63 7.57
CA ASN A 318 -12.60 -21.67 8.23
C ASN A 318 -12.63 -21.65 9.78
N GLY A 319 -13.39 -20.71 10.37
CA GLY A 319 -13.51 -20.55 11.82
C GLY A 319 -12.39 -19.77 12.51
N GLU A 320 -11.37 -19.29 11.77
CA GLU A 320 -10.34 -18.42 12.31
C GLU A 320 -10.91 -17.03 12.62
N LYS A 321 -10.81 -16.59 13.88
CA LYS A 321 -11.33 -15.30 14.37
C LYS A 321 -10.30 -14.17 14.40
N THR A 322 -9.06 -14.43 14.01
CA THR A 322 -7.95 -13.47 14.06
C THR A 322 -7.30 -13.30 12.70
N GLY A 323 -6.45 -12.29 12.56
CA GLY A 323 -5.62 -12.12 11.37
C GLY A 323 -6.38 -11.72 10.11
N TYR A 324 -7.42 -10.87 10.24
CA TYR A 324 -8.10 -10.32 9.07
C TYR A 324 -8.34 -8.81 9.20
N VAL A 325 -8.08 -8.08 8.12
CA VAL A 325 -8.33 -6.66 7.94
C VAL A 325 -9.18 -6.48 6.67
N ALA A 326 -10.34 -5.88 6.81
CA ALA A 326 -11.17 -5.56 5.66
C ALA A 326 -10.60 -4.38 4.86
N ASN A 327 -10.57 -4.53 3.55
CA ASN A 327 -10.15 -3.49 2.61
C ASN A 327 -10.78 -3.75 1.23
N LEU A 328 -10.61 -2.78 0.33
CA LEU A 328 -10.82 -3.02 -1.09
C LEU A 328 -9.62 -3.80 -1.66
N GLY A 329 -9.86 -4.57 -2.70
CA GLY A 329 -8.81 -5.33 -3.39
C GLY A 329 -7.86 -4.45 -4.23
N HIS A 330 -8.16 -3.16 -4.39
CA HIS A 330 -7.31 -2.10 -4.96
C HIS A 330 -7.87 -0.73 -4.57
N GLY A 331 -7.23 0.34 -5.04
CA GLY A 331 -7.63 1.70 -4.74
C GLY A 331 -9.04 2.07 -5.20
N ILE A 332 -9.75 2.80 -4.35
CA ILE A 332 -11.05 3.39 -4.68
C ILE A 332 -10.93 4.29 -5.91
N THR A 333 -11.91 4.25 -6.79
CA THR A 333 -11.90 5.02 -8.03
C THR A 333 -12.54 6.39 -7.86
N GLN A 334 -12.20 7.32 -8.76
CA GLN A 334 -12.70 8.70 -8.69
C GLN A 334 -14.21 8.88 -8.95
N TRP A 335 -14.87 7.82 -9.43
CA TRP A 335 -16.28 7.83 -9.85
C TRP A 335 -17.23 7.37 -8.75
N VAL A 336 -16.69 6.93 -7.60
CA VAL A 336 -17.48 6.46 -6.45
C VAL A 336 -18.17 7.65 -5.79
N ASP A 337 -19.46 7.49 -5.47
CA ASP A 337 -20.17 8.45 -4.63
C ASP A 337 -19.60 8.41 -3.21
N PRO A 338 -19.26 9.55 -2.59
CA PRO A 338 -18.72 9.61 -1.23
C PRO A 338 -19.60 8.97 -0.14
N ALA A 339 -20.89 8.75 -0.41
CA ALA A 339 -21.77 8.04 0.52
C ALA A 339 -21.53 6.52 0.54
N GLN A 340 -21.07 5.94 -0.55
CA GLN A 340 -20.94 4.49 -0.71
C GLN A 340 -19.85 3.85 0.18
N PRO A 341 -18.66 4.44 0.36
CA PRO A 341 -17.65 3.92 1.27
C PRO A 341 -18.13 3.82 2.73
N LYS A 342 -19.05 4.70 3.14
CA LYS A 342 -19.62 4.62 4.50
C LYS A 342 -20.40 3.32 4.68
N ILE A 343 -21.17 2.89 3.67
CA ILE A 343 -21.92 1.64 3.72
C ILE A 343 -20.96 0.44 3.85
N PHE A 344 -19.84 0.47 3.11
CA PHE A 344 -18.80 -0.56 3.25
C PHE A 344 -18.26 -0.62 4.68
N VAL A 345 -17.83 0.50 5.24
CA VAL A 345 -17.24 0.59 6.59
C VAL A 345 -18.24 0.17 7.67
N ASP A 346 -19.45 0.74 7.64
CA ASP A 346 -20.51 0.43 8.63
C ASP A 346 -20.87 -1.06 8.58
N THR A 347 -21.05 -1.62 7.37
CA THR A 347 -21.38 -3.05 7.22
C THR A 347 -20.25 -3.96 7.73
N VAL A 348 -18.98 -3.60 7.50
CA VAL A 348 -17.85 -4.37 8.05
C VAL A 348 -17.94 -4.40 9.57
N HIS A 349 -18.09 -3.25 10.22
CA HIS A 349 -18.14 -3.19 11.68
C HIS A 349 -19.35 -3.91 12.26
N GLU A 350 -20.55 -3.66 11.73
CA GLU A 350 -21.78 -4.25 12.23
C GLU A 350 -21.84 -5.76 12.03
N TYR A 351 -21.49 -6.24 10.82
CA TYR A 351 -21.63 -7.65 10.50
C TYR A 351 -20.53 -8.52 11.10
N SER A 352 -19.36 -7.96 11.38
CA SER A 352 -18.25 -8.71 11.97
C SER A 352 -18.53 -9.20 13.41
N ALA A 353 -19.48 -8.56 14.12
CA ALA A 353 -19.95 -9.02 15.43
C ALA A 353 -20.48 -10.47 15.41
N LYS A 354 -21.00 -10.93 14.28
CA LYS A 354 -21.41 -12.34 14.06
C LYS A 354 -20.28 -13.35 14.32
N TYR A 355 -19.04 -12.94 14.09
CA TYR A 355 -17.85 -13.82 14.16
C TYR A 355 -17.00 -13.56 15.39
N LEU A 356 -16.95 -12.32 15.85
CA LEU A 356 -15.99 -11.85 16.86
C LEU A 356 -16.63 -11.61 18.23
N GLY A 357 -17.97 -11.52 18.27
CA GLY A 357 -18.78 -11.33 19.49
C GLY A 357 -18.83 -12.55 20.39
#